data_eeb8aec665e5c950cb8a8acc3288a32c
#
_entry.id   eeb8aec665e5c950cb8a8acc3288a32c
#
_cell.length_a   1.000
_cell.length_b   1.000
_cell.length_c   1.000
_cell.angle_alpha   90.00
_cell.angle_beta   90.00
_cell.angle_gamma   90.00
#
_symmetry.space_group_name_H-M   'P 1'
#
loop_
_entity.id
_entity.type
_entity.pdbx_description
1 polymer ?
#
loop_
_entity_poly.entity_id
_entity_poly.type
_entity_poly.pdbx_seq_one_letter_code
_entity_poly.pdbx_strand_id
1 'polypeptide(L)'
;MLDFFKYQGKRIKCAGLGEVLFDVLPTGAKIGGAPANFAFHCKQQGLEAMAISSVGKDALGFKARDLLACKFLPALLLENDKQTGAVNVDLSADGVPTYTFLEDTAYDNIPLTPMLLETAKSLDMVCFGSLAQRNRSSHGTIMAFLDVMKEDALKVFDVNLRREYYSQEVIEDSLKRSDVFKCNEDELPILSEIAGLKDSNADRFFEYLQNRGIDCFIFTEGAKESTVYLNDEKSLLPTPKVENVVDTVGAGDSFTATIISSLMKGDPLVKAHEKAVNIAAYVCTQKGAMPEIPYNFIK
;
A
#
# COMPACT_ATOMS: atom_id res chain seq x y z
N MET A 1 -18.24 9.66 9.91
CA MET A 1 -17.11 9.52 10.84
C MET A 1 -16.63 8.09 10.84
N LEU A 2 -15.35 7.90 10.61
CA LEU A 2 -14.70 6.58 10.61
C LEU A 2 -14.46 6.12 12.06
N ASP A 3 -14.99 4.93 12.41
CA ASP A 3 -14.89 4.36 13.75
C ASP A 3 -13.98 3.13 13.75
N PHE A 4 -12.83 3.23 14.42
CA PHE A 4 -11.90 2.13 14.64
C PHE A 4 -12.19 1.28 15.87
N PHE A 5 -13.03 1.76 16.82
CA PHE A 5 -13.37 1.01 18.05
C PHE A 5 -14.06 -0.32 17.74
N LYS A 6 -14.78 -0.40 16.62
CA LYS A 6 -15.45 -1.63 16.17
C LYS A 6 -14.49 -2.81 15.95
N TYR A 7 -13.19 -2.56 15.81
CA TYR A 7 -12.17 -3.58 15.58
C TYR A 7 -11.42 -4.03 16.83
N GLN A 8 -11.54 -3.28 17.95
CA GLN A 8 -10.81 -3.57 19.19
C GLN A 8 -11.11 -4.97 19.72
N GLY A 9 -10.04 -5.69 20.09
CA GLY A 9 -10.14 -7.05 20.65
C GLY A 9 -10.52 -8.12 19.63
N LYS A 10 -10.75 -7.76 18.36
CA LYS A 10 -11.02 -8.71 17.28
C LYS A 10 -9.73 -9.23 16.65
N ARG A 11 -9.82 -10.42 16.11
CA ARG A 11 -8.80 -10.98 15.21
C ARG A 11 -9.03 -10.46 13.80
N ILE A 12 -8.25 -9.45 13.41
CA ILE A 12 -8.44 -8.73 12.16
C ILE A 12 -7.79 -9.49 10.99
N LYS A 13 -8.59 -9.78 9.97
CA LYS A 13 -8.13 -10.35 8.70
C LYS A 13 -7.95 -9.24 7.68
N CYS A 14 -6.75 -9.11 7.14
CA CYS A 14 -6.45 -8.06 6.16
C CYS A 14 -5.69 -8.58 4.94
N ALA A 15 -5.77 -7.84 3.86
CA ALA A 15 -5.01 -8.12 2.66
C ALA A 15 -4.39 -6.87 2.06
N GLY A 16 -3.25 -7.06 1.38
CA GLY A 16 -2.75 -6.14 0.37
C GLY A 16 -3.09 -6.70 -1.01
N LEU A 17 -3.90 -5.98 -1.78
CA LEU A 17 -4.39 -6.39 -3.10
C LEU A 17 -3.78 -5.52 -4.19
N GLY A 18 -3.07 -6.13 -5.12
CA GLY A 18 -2.49 -5.40 -6.25
C GLY A 18 -1.26 -6.09 -6.82
N GLU A 19 -0.22 -5.31 -7.12
CA GLU A 19 0.99 -5.83 -7.72
C GLU A 19 1.86 -6.62 -6.73
N VAL A 20 2.38 -7.74 -7.21
CA VAL A 20 3.61 -8.39 -6.76
C VAL A 20 4.55 -8.39 -7.95
N LEU A 21 5.71 -7.79 -7.79
CA LEU A 21 6.67 -7.60 -8.86
C LEU A 21 8.12 -7.77 -8.35
N PHE A 22 9.06 -7.73 -9.27
CA PHE A 22 10.47 -7.76 -8.96
C PHE A 22 11.20 -6.53 -9.49
N ASP A 23 12.00 -5.91 -8.64
CA ASP A 23 13.04 -5.00 -9.09
C ASP A 23 14.22 -5.83 -9.56
N VAL A 24 14.46 -5.83 -10.88
CA VAL A 24 15.52 -6.59 -11.51
C VAL A 24 16.75 -5.70 -11.65
N LEU A 25 17.70 -5.91 -10.74
CA LEU A 25 18.98 -5.21 -10.73
C LEU A 25 20.08 -6.12 -11.31
N PRO A 26 21.22 -5.58 -11.75
CA PRO A 26 22.38 -6.38 -12.14
C PRO A 26 22.84 -7.36 -11.05
N THR A 27 22.58 -7.05 -9.78
CA THR A 27 22.93 -7.87 -8.60
C THR A 27 21.87 -8.92 -8.25
N GLY A 28 20.76 -8.99 -8.98
CA GLY A 28 19.67 -9.94 -8.76
C GLY A 28 18.31 -9.29 -8.62
N ALA A 29 17.27 -10.12 -8.63
CA ALA A 29 15.89 -9.68 -8.53
C ALA A 29 15.42 -9.66 -7.07
N LYS A 30 14.90 -8.52 -6.62
CA LYS A 30 14.30 -8.29 -5.30
C LYS A 30 12.78 -8.23 -5.44
N ILE A 31 12.07 -8.92 -4.57
CA ILE A 31 10.60 -8.85 -4.53
C ILE A 31 10.15 -7.49 -4.00
N GLY A 32 9.11 -6.94 -4.62
CA GLY A 32 8.43 -5.70 -4.27
C GLY A 32 6.93 -5.78 -4.56
N GLY A 33 6.29 -4.63 -4.46
CA GLY A 33 4.85 -4.45 -4.58
C GLY A 33 4.27 -3.85 -3.31
N ALA A 34 3.81 -2.60 -3.40
CA ALA A 34 3.32 -1.86 -2.23
C ALA A 34 2.24 -2.61 -1.45
N PRO A 35 1.24 -3.25 -2.09
CA PRO A 35 0.24 -4.02 -1.35
C PRO A 35 0.81 -5.20 -0.57
N ALA A 36 1.80 -5.92 -1.14
CA ALA A 36 2.45 -7.03 -0.45
C ALA A 36 3.32 -6.55 0.72
N ASN A 37 4.00 -5.42 0.57
CA ASN A 37 4.76 -4.77 1.64
C ASN A 37 3.83 -4.36 2.78
N PHE A 38 2.71 -3.71 2.48
CA PHE A 38 1.69 -3.35 3.46
C PHE A 38 1.20 -4.58 4.25
N ALA A 39 0.83 -5.66 3.55
CA ALA A 39 0.36 -6.90 4.20
C ALA A 39 1.45 -7.50 5.12
N PHE A 40 2.72 -7.48 4.69
CA PHE A 40 3.82 -7.95 5.52
C PHE A 40 3.94 -7.13 6.82
N HIS A 41 3.88 -5.81 6.74
CA HIS A 41 3.96 -4.95 7.92
C HIS A 41 2.73 -5.08 8.82
N CYS A 42 1.52 -5.23 8.28
CA CYS A 42 0.33 -5.55 9.06
C CYS A 42 0.49 -6.87 9.84
N LYS A 43 1.07 -7.91 9.20
CA LYS A 43 1.36 -9.17 9.88
C LYS A 43 2.32 -8.98 11.05
N GLN A 44 3.37 -8.20 10.87
CA GLN A 44 4.30 -7.89 11.97
C GLN A 44 3.63 -7.12 13.11
N GLN A 45 2.63 -6.29 12.79
CA GLN A 45 1.77 -5.64 13.78
C GLN A 45 0.77 -6.61 14.43
N GLY A 46 0.78 -7.90 14.09
CA GLY A 46 -0.04 -8.94 14.71
C GLY A 46 -1.44 -9.11 14.10
N LEU A 47 -1.69 -8.61 12.90
CA LEU A 47 -2.90 -8.88 12.14
C LEU A 47 -2.77 -10.20 11.35
N GLU A 48 -3.89 -10.83 11.00
CA GLU A 48 -3.93 -11.93 10.04
C GLU A 48 -3.87 -11.38 8.61
N ALA A 49 -2.67 -11.13 8.14
CA ALA A 49 -2.45 -10.49 6.86
C ALA A 49 -2.07 -11.47 5.75
N MET A 50 -2.48 -11.15 4.53
CA MET A 50 -2.10 -11.87 3.32
C MET A 50 -1.85 -10.91 2.14
N ALA A 51 -0.99 -11.34 1.19
CA ALA A 51 -0.87 -10.67 -0.09
C ALA A 51 -1.83 -11.32 -1.11
N ILE A 52 -2.47 -10.49 -1.95
CA ILE A 52 -3.34 -10.95 -3.05
C ILE A 52 -2.83 -10.31 -4.34
N SER A 53 -2.47 -11.14 -5.32
CA SER A 53 -1.94 -10.69 -6.61
C SER A 53 -2.11 -11.79 -7.68
N SER A 54 -1.55 -11.52 -8.86
CA SER A 54 -1.36 -12.55 -9.88
C SER A 54 0.09 -12.60 -10.33
N VAL A 55 0.57 -13.82 -10.63
CA VAL A 55 1.92 -14.09 -11.13
C VAL A 55 1.85 -15.00 -12.36
N GLY A 56 2.89 -14.96 -13.16
CA GLY A 56 3.03 -15.86 -14.31
C GLY A 56 3.45 -17.28 -13.89
N LYS A 57 3.31 -18.20 -14.82
CA LYS A 57 3.85 -19.57 -14.72
C LYS A 57 5.33 -19.60 -15.10
N ASP A 58 6.13 -18.71 -14.49
CA ASP A 58 7.52 -18.47 -14.81
C ASP A 58 8.43 -18.51 -13.55
N ALA A 59 9.74 -18.41 -13.77
CA ALA A 59 10.71 -18.49 -12.70
C ALA A 59 10.52 -17.38 -11.62
N LEU A 60 10.08 -16.17 -12.01
CA LEU A 60 9.82 -15.09 -11.07
C LEU A 60 8.53 -15.37 -10.27
N GLY A 61 7.51 -15.95 -10.89
CA GLY A 61 6.28 -16.35 -10.20
C GLY A 61 6.52 -17.41 -9.13
N PHE A 62 7.32 -18.45 -9.45
CA PHE A 62 7.77 -19.43 -8.44
C PHE A 62 8.58 -18.76 -7.33
N LYS A 63 9.54 -17.91 -7.71
CA LYS A 63 10.37 -17.17 -6.75
C LYS A 63 9.54 -16.25 -5.83
N ALA A 64 8.47 -15.62 -6.35
CA ALA A 64 7.56 -14.80 -5.53
C ALA A 64 6.89 -15.63 -4.43
N ARG A 65 6.38 -16.83 -4.78
CA ARG A 65 5.76 -17.75 -3.80
C ARG A 65 6.75 -18.14 -2.71
N ASP A 66 7.96 -18.52 -3.10
CA ASP A 66 9.00 -18.95 -2.16
C ASP A 66 9.43 -17.81 -1.23
N LEU A 67 9.64 -16.60 -1.76
CA LEU A 67 10.06 -15.45 -0.96
C LEU A 67 8.99 -14.99 0.02
N LEU A 68 7.71 -14.96 -0.38
CA LEU A 68 6.62 -14.63 0.53
C LEU A 68 6.45 -15.71 1.61
N ALA A 69 6.60 -17.00 1.25
CA ALA A 69 6.59 -18.10 2.20
C ALA A 69 7.76 -18.00 3.20
N CYS A 70 8.98 -17.67 2.74
CA CYS A 70 10.14 -17.43 3.62
C CYS A 70 9.91 -16.25 4.59
N LYS A 71 9.08 -15.28 4.20
CA LYS A 71 8.63 -14.19 5.09
C LYS A 71 7.43 -14.60 5.97
N PHE A 72 6.99 -15.85 5.90
CA PHE A 72 5.78 -16.34 6.56
C PHE A 72 4.53 -15.49 6.23
N LEU A 73 4.52 -14.81 5.09
CA LEU A 73 3.37 -14.05 4.62
C LEU A 73 2.47 -14.93 3.77
N PRO A 74 1.25 -15.27 4.23
CA PRO A 74 0.26 -15.92 3.40
C PRO A 74 0.02 -15.15 2.12
N ALA A 75 -0.16 -15.84 1.00
CA ALA A 75 -0.39 -15.19 -0.27
C ALA A 75 -1.38 -15.97 -1.14
N LEU A 76 -2.38 -15.27 -1.66
CA LEU A 76 -3.24 -15.74 -2.74
C LEU A 76 -2.67 -15.20 -4.06
N LEU A 77 -1.70 -15.92 -4.62
CA LEU A 77 -1.12 -15.60 -5.92
C LEU A 77 -1.84 -16.42 -7.00
N LEU A 78 -2.76 -15.75 -7.70
CA LEU A 78 -3.45 -16.33 -8.85
C LEU A 78 -2.48 -16.45 -10.03
N GLU A 79 -2.68 -17.46 -10.86
CA GLU A 79 -1.84 -17.66 -12.05
C GLU A 79 -2.60 -17.27 -13.32
N ASN A 80 -1.87 -16.66 -14.24
CA ASN A 80 -2.31 -16.45 -15.63
C ASN A 80 -1.15 -16.69 -16.60
N ASP A 81 -1.40 -16.51 -17.90
CA ASP A 81 -0.43 -16.80 -18.94
C ASP A 81 0.50 -15.59 -19.27
N LYS A 82 0.41 -14.51 -18.50
CA LYS A 82 1.28 -13.36 -18.62
C LYS A 82 2.55 -13.56 -17.78
N GLN A 83 3.59 -12.80 -18.10
CA GLN A 83 4.82 -12.80 -17.29
C GLN A 83 4.59 -12.18 -15.91
N THR A 84 5.30 -12.70 -14.91
CA THR A 84 5.34 -12.07 -13.60
C THR A 84 5.86 -10.63 -13.71
N GLY A 85 5.25 -9.72 -12.98
CA GLY A 85 5.61 -8.30 -12.98
C GLY A 85 7.09 -8.09 -12.66
N ALA A 86 7.73 -7.23 -13.43
CA ALA A 86 9.10 -6.84 -13.18
C ALA A 86 9.35 -5.38 -13.59
N VAL A 87 10.29 -4.77 -12.89
CA VAL A 87 10.84 -3.45 -13.17
C VAL A 87 12.33 -3.63 -13.42
N ASN A 88 12.78 -3.42 -14.66
CA ASN A 88 14.20 -3.43 -14.96
C ASN A 88 14.82 -2.12 -14.46
N VAL A 89 15.91 -2.26 -13.71
CA VAL A 89 16.67 -1.13 -13.18
C VAL A 89 18.01 -1.08 -13.87
N ASP A 90 18.12 -0.20 -14.86
CA ASP A 90 19.35 0.04 -15.58
C ASP A 90 20.08 1.23 -14.95
N LEU A 91 21.37 1.07 -14.69
CA LEU A 91 22.21 2.15 -14.18
C LEU A 91 22.92 2.83 -15.35
N SER A 92 22.77 4.15 -15.48
CA SER A 92 23.57 4.94 -16.43
C SER A 92 25.05 4.89 -16.06
N ALA A 93 25.92 5.37 -16.96
CA ALA A 93 27.36 5.49 -16.69
C ALA A 93 27.66 6.34 -15.44
N ASP A 94 26.78 7.30 -15.11
CA ASP A 94 26.87 8.17 -13.94
C ASP A 94 26.18 7.59 -12.71
N GLY A 95 25.72 6.32 -12.76
CA GLY A 95 25.06 5.63 -11.63
C GLY A 95 23.61 6.04 -11.38
N VAL A 96 22.99 6.81 -12.30
CA VAL A 96 21.57 7.20 -12.16
C VAL A 96 20.69 6.04 -12.60
N PRO A 97 19.77 5.54 -11.75
CA PRO A 97 18.90 4.43 -12.10
C PRO A 97 17.79 4.87 -13.06
N THR A 98 17.56 4.07 -14.10
CA THR A 98 16.39 4.16 -14.96
C THR A 98 15.51 2.94 -14.74
N TYR A 99 14.24 3.19 -14.43
CA TYR A 99 13.26 2.14 -14.14
C TYR A 99 12.41 1.88 -15.37
N THR A 100 12.35 0.65 -15.85
CA THR A 100 11.49 0.25 -16.98
C THR A 100 10.50 -0.82 -16.49
N PHE A 101 9.26 -0.42 -16.35
CA PHE A 101 8.18 -1.34 -15.98
C PHE A 101 7.81 -2.22 -17.16
N LEU A 102 7.70 -3.53 -16.94
CA LEU A 102 7.06 -4.40 -17.92
C LEU A 102 5.57 -4.09 -18.00
N GLU A 103 5.05 -4.13 -19.21
CA GLU A 103 3.63 -3.92 -19.47
C GLU A 103 2.91 -5.26 -19.70
N ASP A 104 1.58 -5.26 -19.54
CA ASP A 104 0.71 -6.44 -19.73
C ASP A 104 1.20 -7.67 -18.95
N THR A 105 1.61 -7.43 -17.71
CA THR A 105 2.11 -8.48 -16.81
C THR A 105 0.98 -9.21 -16.09
N ALA A 106 1.34 -10.20 -15.29
CA ALA A 106 0.36 -11.00 -14.57
C ALA A 106 -0.50 -10.17 -13.61
N TYR A 107 0.08 -9.21 -12.87
CA TYR A 107 -0.69 -8.34 -11.97
C TYR A 107 -1.57 -7.32 -12.72
N ASP A 108 -1.32 -7.06 -13.99
CA ASP A 108 -2.20 -6.25 -14.84
C ASP A 108 -3.46 -7.03 -15.26
N ASN A 109 -3.46 -8.34 -15.05
CA ASN A 109 -4.48 -9.30 -15.47
C ASN A 109 -4.90 -10.23 -14.33
N ILE A 110 -5.20 -9.69 -13.14
CA ILE A 110 -5.68 -10.45 -11.99
C ILE A 110 -7.03 -11.07 -12.34
N PRO A 111 -7.15 -12.42 -12.39
CA PRO A 111 -8.40 -13.05 -12.80
C PRO A 111 -9.47 -12.93 -11.70
N LEU A 112 -10.68 -12.54 -12.11
CA LEU A 112 -11.85 -12.55 -11.23
C LEU A 112 -12.33 -14.00 -11.03
N THR A 113 -12.06 -14.56 -9.86
CA THR A 113 -12.42 -15.94 -9.53
C THR A 113 -13.38 -16.01 -8.34
N PRO A 114 -14.22 -17.06 -8.23
CA PRO A 114 -15.06 -17.27 -7.05
C PRO A 114 -14.25 -17.30 -5.73
N MET A 115 -13.07 -17.91 -5.73
CA MET A 115 -12.19 -17.95 -4.56
C MET A 115 -11.73 -16.54 -4.14
N LEU A 116 -11.41 -15.67 -5.10
CA LEU A 116 -11.03 -14.29 -4.82
C LEU A 116 -12.19 -13.52 -4.18
N LEU A 117 -13.41 -13.67 -4.71
CA LEU A 117 -14.61 -13.01 -4.15
C LEU A 117 -14.99 -13.55 -2.76
N GLU A 118 -14.87 -14.84 -2.51
CA GLU A 118 -15.09 -15.41 -1.16
C GLU A 118 -14.01 -14.94 -0.18
N THR A 119 -12.76 -14.77 -0.64
CA THR A 119 -11.70 -14.18 0.17
C THR A 119 -12.08 -12.74 0.54
N ALA A 120 -12.53 -11.91 -0.42
CA ALA A 120 -12.97 -10.53 -0.17
C ALA A 120 -14.03 -10.44 0.94
N LYS A 121 -15.06 -11.28 0.87
CA LYS A 121 -16.14 -11.33 1.88
C LYS A 121 -15.65 -11.72 3.28
N SER A 122 -14.50 -12.37 3.40
CA SER A 122 -13.94 -12.82 4.68
C SER A 122 -13.08 -11.77 5.37
N LEU A 123 -12.62 -10.75 4.65
CA LEU A 123 -11.68 -9.74 5.15
C LEU A 123 -12.38 -8.64 5.94
N ASP A 124 -11.63 -8.09 6.90
CA ASP A 124 -12.01 -6.92 7.69
C ASP A 124 -11.31 -5.64 7.18
N MET A 125 -10.22 -5.80 6.37
CA MET A 125 -9.49 -4.69 5.78
C MET A 125 -8.80 -5.12 4.48
N VAL A 126 -8.72 -4.18 3.53
CA VAL A 126 -7.86 -4.30 2.34
C VAL A 126 -7.10 -3.00 2.11
N CYS A 127 -5.83 -3.11 1.69
CA CYS A 127 -5.08 -2.00 1.11
C CYS A 127 -4.82 -2.29 -0.37
N PHE A 128 -5.01 -1.29 -1.21
CA PHE A 128 -4.81 -1.38 -2.65
C PHE A 128 -4.26 -0.06 -3.19
N GLY A 129 -3.63 -0.10 -4.37
CA GLY A 129 -3.01 1.05 -5.02
C GLY A 129 -3.48 1.27 -6.45
N SER A 130 -2.88 2.23 -7.15
CA SER A 130 -3.22 2.56 -8.54
C SER A 130 -2.50 1.69 -9.57
N LEU A 131 -1.25 1.24 -9.29
CA LEU A 131 -0.39 0.62 -10.30
C LEU A 131 -1.01 -0.65 -10.92
N ALA A 132 -1.54 -1.55 -10.11
CA ALA A 132 -2.20 -2.76 -10.61
C ALA A 132 -3.50 -2.48 -11.37
N GLN A 133 -4.02 -1.26 -11.29
CA GLN A 133 -5.24 -0.82 -11.95
C GLN A 133 -4.98 -0.16 -13.31
N ARG A 134 -3.73 -0.04 -13.76
CA ARG A 134 -3.38 0.56 -15.06
C ARG A 134 -3.95 -0.21 -16.25
N ASN A 135 -4.30 -1.49 -16.07
CA ASN A 135 -4.99 -2.30 -17.05
C ASN A 135 -6.45 -2.54 -16.62
N ARG A 136 -7.39 -2.40 -17.55
CA ARG A 136 -8.83 -2.57 -17.31
C ARG A 136 -9.20 -3.92 -16.70
N SER A 137 -8.45 -4.99 -17.00
CA SER A 137 -8.70 -6.32 -16.46
C SER A 137 -8.56 -6.34 -14.95
N SER A 138 -7.41 -5.93 -14.41
CA SER A 138 -7.19 -5.86 -12.96
C SER A 138 -8.01 -4.76 -12.31
N HIS A 139 -8.22 -3.61 -12.97
CA HIS A 139 -9.11 -2.57 -12.46
C HIS A 139 -10.50 -3.14 -12.19
N GLY A 140 -11.12 -3.79 -13.19
CA GLY A 140 -12.44 -4.42 -13.02
C GLY A 140 -12.48 -5.48 -11.90
N THR A 141 -11.43 -6.29 -11.79
CA THR A 141 -11.30 -7.30 -10.73
C THR A 141 -11.18 -6.66 -9.35
N ILE A 142 -10.36 -5.61 -9.20
CA ILE A 142 -10.19 -4.89 -7.94
C ILE A 142 -11.49 -4.22 -7.53
N MET A 143 -12.18 -3.55 -8.44
CA MET A 143 -13.47 -2.93 -8.16
C MET A 143 -14.50 -3.96 -7.70
N ALA A 144 -14.63 -5.10 -8.42
CA ALA A 144 -15.54 -6.17 -8.04
C ALA A 144 -15.18 -6.80 -6.67
N PHE A 145 -13.90 -6.88 -6.35
CA PHE A 145 -13.43 -7.32 -5.04
C PHE A 145 -13.88 -6.37 -3.92
N LEU A 146 -13.68 -5.06 -4.11
CA LEU A 146 -14.07 -4.04 -3.13
C LEU A 146 -15.59 -3.99 -2.93
N ASP A 147 -16.36 -4.19 -4.00
CA ASP A 147 -17.82 -4.13 -3.98
C ASP A 147 -18.47 -5.30 -3.21
N VAL A 148 -17.80 -6.46 -3.09
CA VAL A 148 -18.33 -7.63 -2.37
C VAL A 148 -17.80 -7.75 -0.93
N MET A 149 -16.87 -6.91 -0.51
CA MET A 149 -16.40 -6.88 0.88
C MET A 149 -17.56 -6.55 1.84
N LYS A 150 -17.37 -6.91 3.12
CA LYS A 150 -18.33 -6.51 4.17
C LYS A 150 -18.51 -5.00 4.16
N GLU A 151 -19.71 -4.55 4.47
CA GLU A 151 -20.03 -3.11 4.56
C GLU A 151 -19.16 -2.38 5.58
N ASP A 152 -18.83 -3.05 6.69
CA ASP A 152 -17.97 -2.53 7.76
C ASP A 152 -16.47 -2.80 7.56
N ALA A 153 -16.06 -3.43 6.46
CA ALA A 153 -14.66 -3.65 6.17
C ALA A 153 -13.96 -2.35 5.76
N LEU A 154 -12.74 -2.15 6.26
CA LEU A 154 -11.93 -0.97 5.97
C LEU A 154 -11.22 -1.09 4.62
N LYS A 155 -11.41 -0.10 3.75
CA LYS A 155 -10.78 -0.03 2.43
C LYS A 155 -9.78 1.12 2.40
N VAL A 156 -8.49 0.78 2.34
CA VAL A 156 -7.36 1.71 2.35
C VAL A 156 -6.84 1.88 0.94
N PHE A 157 -6.96 3.08 0.38
CA PHE A 157 -6.37 3.43 -0.91
C PHE A 157 -5.05 4.17 -0.70
N ASP A 158 -3.93 3.46 -0.81
CA ASP A 158 -2.59 4.04 -0.91
C ASP A 158 -2.31 4.26 -2.40
N VAL A 159 -2.45 5.51 -2.85
CA VAL A 159 -2.50 5.80 -4.29
C VAL A 159 -1.25 5.37 -5.03
N ASN A 160 -0.08 5.62 -4.45
CA ASN A 160 1.22 5.16 -4.89
C ASN A 160 1.44 5.30 -6.40
N LEU A 161 1.33 6.55 -6.91
CA LEU A 161 1.45 6.85 -8.34
C LEU A 161 2.82 6.43 -8.87
N ARG A 162 2.83 5.83 -10.05
CA ARG A 162 4.05 5.43 -10.74
C ARG A 162 4.02 5.94 -12.17
N ARG A 163 4.94 6.88 -12.50
CA ARG A 163 4.99 7.48 -13.84
C ARG A 163 3.59 7.97 -14.27
N GLU A 164 3.15 7.54 -15.46
CA GLU A 164 1.85 7.85 -16.06
C GLU A 164 0.87 6.65 -15.99
N TYR A 165 1.17 5.64 -15.14
CA TYR A 165 0.36 4.42 -14.99
C TYR A 165 -0.85 4.63 -14.08
N TYR A 166 -1.56 5.74 -14.25
CA TYR A 166 -2.80 6.07 -13.56
C TYR A 166 -3.74 6.84 -14.51
N SER A 167 -4.99 6.93 -14.17
CA SER A 167 -5.97 7.76 -14.87
C SER A 167 -6.92 8.40 -13.87
N GLN A 168 -7.59 9.47 -14.28
CA GLN A 168 -8.63 10.10 -13.48
C GLN A 168 -9.73 9.07 -13.12
N GLU A 169 -10.14 8.21 -14.07
CA GLU A 169 -11.13 7.15 -13.84
C GLU A 169 -10.71 6.22 -12.70
N VAL A 170 -9.46 5.71 -12.72
CA VAL A 170 -8.92 4.83 -11.68
C VAL A 170 -8.92 5.52 -10.31
N ILE A 171 -8.48 6.78 -10.24
CA ILE A 171 -8.45 7.54 -9.00
C ILE A 171 -9.87 7.75 -8.46
N GLU A 172 -10.80 8.22 -9.29
CA GLU A 172 -12.18 8.50 -8.86
C GLU A 172 -12.92 7.23 -8.43
N ASP A 173 -12.79 6.13 -9.17
CA ASP A 173 -13.44 4.87 -8.83
C ASP A 173 -12.87 4.24 -7.56
N SER A 174 -11.58 4.41 -7.32
CA SER A 174 -10.92 4.01 -6.08
C SER A 174 -11.39 4.85 -4.89
N LEU A 175 -11.43 6.18 -5.03
CA LEU A 175 -11.91 7.08 -3.97
C LEU A 175 -13.36 6.81 -3.57
N LYS A 176 -14.25 6.50 -4.52
CA LYS A 176 -15.67 6.17 -4.23
C LYS A 176 -15.83 4.95 -3.32
N ARG A 177 -14.82 4.09 -3.25
CA ARG A 177 -14.84 2.84 -2.48
C ARG A 177 -13.94 2.84 -1.26
N SER A 178 -13.25 3.94 -1.00
CA SER A 178 -12.23 4.03 0.05
C SER A 178 -12.76 4.68 1.32
N ASP A 179 -12.32 4.20 2.47
CA ASP A 179 -12.55 4.78 3.79
C ASP A 179 -11.33 5.57 4.26
N VAL A 180 -10.15 5.17 3.80
CA VAL A 180 -8.84 5.77 4.10
C VAL A 180 -8.13 6.07 2.81
N PHE A 181 -7.55 7.26 2.72
CA PHE A 181 -6.72 7.67 1.59
C PHE A 181 -5.30 8.01 2.06
N LYS A 182 -4.30 7.65 1.25
CA LYS A 182 -2.91 8.03 1.51
C LYS A 182 -2.24 8.50 0.23
N CYS A 183 -1.50 9.60 0.35
CA CYS A 183 -0.55 10.07 -0.68
C CYS A 183 0.68 10.74 -0.04
N ASN A 184 1.68 11.02 -0.87
CA ASN A 184 2.88 11.76 -0.49
C ASN A 184 2.91 13.17 -1.11
N GLU A 185 3.99 13.93 -0.82
CA GLU A 185 4.18 15.31 -1.30
C GLU A 185 4.28 15.43 -2.83
N ASP A 186 4.81 14.42 -3.51
CA ASP A 186 4.95 14.43 -4.98
C ASP A 186 3.61 14.10 -5.67
N GLU A 187 2.76 13.33 -5.01
CA GLU A 187 1.47 12.88 -5.52
C GLU A 187 0.36 13.93 -5.31
N LEU A 188 0.41 14.68 -4.21
CA LEU A 188 -0.64 15.64 -3.84
C LEU A 188 -0.91 16.70 -4.92
N PRO A 189 0.09 17.29 -5.62
CA PRO A 189 -0.16 18.22 -6.72
C PRO A 189 -0.99 17.61 -7.85
N ILE A 190 -0.64 16.40 -8.27
CA ILE A 190 -1.32 15.66 -9.34
C ILE A 190 -2.77 15.37 -8.94
N LEU A 191 -2.95 14.90 -7.71
CA LEU A 191 -4.27 14.57 -7.16
C LEU A 191 -5.15 15.81 -6.97
N SER A 192 -4.55 16.94 -6.58
CA SER A 192 -5.25 18.23 -6.47
C SER A 192 -5.73 18.73 -7.82
N GLU A 193 -4.92 18.56 -8.88
CA GLU A 193 -5.34 18.89 -10.25
C GLU A 193 -6.51 18.00 -10.70
N ILE A 194 -6.44 16.68 -10.49
CA ILE A 194 -7.54 15.73 -10.78
C ILE A 194 -8.81 16.12 -10.01
N ALA A 195 -8.66 16.56 -8.75
CA ALA A 195 -9.75 17.00 -7.90
C ALA A 195 -10.33 18.37 -8.28
N GLY A 196 -9.69 19.11 -9.19
CA GLY A 196 -10.08 20.48 -9.57
C GLY A 196 -9.79 21.52 -8.48
N LEU A 197 -8.86 21.24 -7.58
CA LEU A 197 -8.44 22.17 -6.53
C LEU A 197 -7.42 23.19 -7.08
N LYS A 198 -7.43 24.40 -6.52
CA LYS A 198 -6.60 25.51 -7.01
C LYS A 198 -5.14 25.42 -6.51
N ASP A 199 -4.91 24.68 -5.46
CA ASP A 199 -3.59 24.49 -4.84
C ASP A 199 -3.46 23.08 -4.23
N SER A 200 -2.23 22.70 -3.89
CA SER A 200 -1.87 21.42 -3.33
C SER A 200 -1.78 21.49 -1.79
N ASN A 201 -2.78 22.06 -1.15
CA ASN A 201 -2.85 22.18 0.29
C ASN A 201 -3.51 20.94 0.90
N ALA A 202 -2.81 20.26 1.82
CA ALA A 202 -3.28 19.01 2.43
C ALA A 202 -4.58 19.18 3.24
N ASP A 203 -4.78 20.31 3.93
CA ASP A 203 -6.02 20.55 4.68
C ASP A 203 -7.21 20.67 3.73
N ARG A 204 -7.06 21.41 2.60
CA ARG A 204 -8.11 21.51 1.57
C ARG A 204 -8.35 20.20 0.84
N PHE A 205 -7.30 19.45 0.62
CA PHE A 205 -7.44 18.12 0.02
C PHE A 205 -8.19 17.18 0.97
N PHE A 206 -7.96 17.28 2.27
CA PHE A 206 -8.73 16.53 3.26
C PHE A 206 -10.21 16.94 3.27
N GLU A 207 -10.55 18.25 3.21
CA GLU A 207 -11.93 18.71 3.05
C GLU A 207 -12.60 18.11 1.79
N TYR A 208 -11.87 18.03 0.69
CA TYR A 208 -12.35 17.39 -0.54
C TYR A 208 -12.61 15.89 -0.34
N LEU A 209 -11.76 15.18 0.42
CA LEU A 209 -11.95 13.77 0.76
C LEU A 209 -13.14 13.57 1.69
N GLN A 210 -13.30 14.40 2.72
CA GLN A 210 -14.43 14.35 3.65
C GLN A 210 -15.77 14.53 2.94
N ASN A 211 -15.85 15.43 1.95
CA ASN A 211 -17.05 15.61 1.11
C ASN A 211 -17.39 14.35 0.27
N ARG A 212 -16.51 13.36 0.22
CA ARG A 212 -16.68 12.05 -0.42
C ARG A 212 -16.83 10.91 0.58
N GLY A 213 -16.91 11.21 1.87
CA GLY A 213 -17.06 10.23 2.94
C GLY A 213 -15.75 9.57 3.39
N ILE A 214 -14.58 10.11 2.99
CA ILE A 214 -13.26 9.62 3.41
C ILE A 214 -12.79 10.47 4.59
N ASP A 215 -12.90 9.93 5.80
CA ASP A 215 -12.61 10.62 7.06
C ASP A 215 -11.22 10.31 7.62
N CYS A 216 -10.37 9.57 6.90
CA CYS A 216 -8.98 9.34 7.28
C CYS A 216 -8.07 9.63 6.08
N PHE A 217 -7.14 10.57 6.27
CA PHE A 217 -6.14 10.94 5.27
C PHE A 217 -4.74 10.86 5.87
N ILE A 218 -3.86 10.12 5.22
CA ILE A 218 -2.45 9.97 5.58
C ILE A 218 -1.63 10.72 4.53
N PHE A 219 -0.95 11.77 4.96
CA PHE A 219 -0.08 12.57 4.10
C PHE A 219 1.36 12.51 4.59
N THR A 220 2.28 12.11 3.71
CA THR A 220 3.70 11.96 4.05
C THR A 220 4.55 12.92 3.21
N GLU A 221 5.52 13.59 3.85
CA GLU A 221 6.45 14.53 3.23
C GLU A 221 7.91 14.05 3.43
N GLY A 222 8.15 12.81 3.05
CA GLY A 222 9.47 12.18 3.05
C GLY A 222 10.27 12.36 4.33
N ALA A 223 11.42 13.02 4.22
CA ALA A 223 12.31 13.27 5.35
C ALA A 223 11.89 14.45 6.23
N LYS A 224 10.83 15.21 5.87
CA LYS A 224 10.40 16.41 6.58
C LYS A 224 9.44 16.06 7.72
N GLU A 225 8.25 15.63 7.39
CA GLU A 225 7.17 15.39 8.35
C GLU A 225 6.08 14.51 7.75
N SER A 226 5.09 14.18 8.55
CA SER A 226 3.86 13.53 8.09
C SER A 226 2.66 14.08 8.84
N THR A 227 1.51 14.09 8.19
CA THR A 227 0.24 14.51 8.78
C THR A 227 -0.78 13.39 8.63
N VAL A 228 -1.45 13.05 9.71
CA VAL A 228 -2.56 12.10 9.71
C VAL A 228 -3.81 12.81 10.19
N TYR A 229 -4.82 12.80 9.36
CA TYR A 229 -6.17 13.30 9.65
C TYR A 229 -7.07 12.13 9.94
N LEU A 230 -7.87 12.21 10.98
CA LEU A 230 -8.87 11.22 11.34
C LEU A 230 -10.10 11.91 11.91
N ASN A 231 -11.20 11.90 11.18
CA ASN A 231 -12.41 12.66 11.52
C ASN A 231 -12.06 14.15 11.70
N ASP A 232 -12.28 14.68 12.93
CA ASP A 232 -11.94 16.07 13.28
C ASP A 232 -10.56 16.19 13.96
N GLU A 233 -9.82 15.09 14.10
CA GLU A 233 -8.48 15.07 14.70
C GLU A 233 -7.39 15.20 13.62
N LYS A 234 -6.31 15.89 13.97
CA LYS A 234 -5.11 16.05 13.14
C LYS A 234 -3.86 15.81 14.00
N SER A 235 -3.00 14.94 13.53
CA SER A 235 -1.67 14.71 14.10
C SER A 235 -0.61 15.07 13.06
N LEU A 236 0.32 15.95 13.42
CA LEU A 236 1.47 16.33 12.60
C LEU A 236 2.74 16.04 13.38
N LEU A 237 3.62 15.23 12.82
CA LEU A 237 4.88 14.82 13.43
C LEU A 237 6.05 14.96 12.45
N PRO A 238 7.22 15.45 12.93
CA PRO A 238 8.42 15.45 12.13
C PRO A 238 8.92 14.03 11.88
N THR A 239 9.52 13.80 10.71
CA THR A 239 10.21 12.54 10.43
C THR A 239 11.47 12.42 11.27
N PRO A 240 11.68 11.31 12.01
CA PRO A 240 12.91 11.08 12.77
C PRO A 240 14.14 11.11 11.86
N LYS A 241 15.21 11.78 12.31
CA LYS A 241 16.47 11.78 11.56
C LYS A 241 17.11 10.40 11.56
N VAL A 242 17.40 9.91 10.37
CA VAL A 242 18.11 8.64 10.15
C VAL A 242 19.52 8.96 9.69
N GLU A 243 20.53 8.59 10.48
CA GLU A 243 21.95 8.86 10.16
C GLU A 243 22.44 8.07 8.95
N ASN A 244 21.99 6.82 8.82
CA ASN A 244 22.42 5.90 7.75
C ASN A 244 21.18 5.36 7.01
N VAL A 245 20.73 6.06 5.98
CA VAL A 245 19.70 5.57 5.08
C VAL A 245 20.30 4.52 4.15
N VAL A 246 19.78 3.30 4.20
CA VAL A 246 20.20 2.16 3.38
C VAL A 246 19.28 1.97 2.17
N ASP A 247 17.97 2.06 2.39
CA ASP A 247 16.94 1.88 1.37
C ASP A 247 15.64 2.55 1.86
N THR A 248 14.95 3.29 0.99
CA THR A 248 13.68 3.95 1.35
C THR A 248 12.45 3.14 0.90
N VAL A 249 12.67 2.04 0.17
CA VAL A 249 11.59 1.19 -0.34
C VAL A 249 10.84 0.55 0.83
N GLY A 250 9.51 0.64 0.79
CA GLY A 250 8.62 0.10 1.82
C GLY A 250 8.42 0.99 3.06
N ALA A 251 9.10 2.14 3.15
CA ALA A 251 8.89 3.07 4.27
C ALA A 251 7.44 3.57 4.33
N GLY A 252 6.87 4.01 3.20
CA GLY A 252 5.47 4.42 3.10
C GLY A 252 4.51 3.29 3.41
N ASP A 253 4.77 2.09 2.88
CA ASP A 253 3.93 0.91 3.10
C ASP A 253 3.91 0.52 4.59
N SER A 254 5.08 0.55 5.25
CA SER A 254 5.21 0.28 6.68
C SER A 254 4.54 1.35 7.54
N PHE A 255 4.62 2.61 7.12
CA PHE A 255 3.94 3.73 7.77
C PHE A 255 2.42 3.53 7.74
N THR A 256 1.85 3.35 6.54
CA THR A 256 0.41 3.13 6.36
C THR A 256 -0.06 1.92 7.15
N ALA A 257 0.65 0.78 7.04
CA ALA A 257 0.33 -0.44 7.78
C ALA A 257 0.35 -0.23 9.30
N THR A 258 1.30 0.53 9.82
CA THR A 258 1.44 0.79 11.25
C THR A 258 0.33 1.70 11.78
N ILE A 259 0.02 2.81 11.08
CA ILE A 259 -1.09 3.70 11.43
C ILE A 259 -2.38 2.88 11.56
N ILE A 260 -2.75 2.19 10.49
CA ILE A 260 -4.04 1.50 10.43
C ILE A 260 -4.10 0.36 11.46
N SER A 261 -3.05 -0.45 11.57
CA SER A 261 -3.02 -1.54 12.56
C SER A 261 -3.10 -1.03 14.00
N SER A 262 -2.45 0.09 14.32
CA SER A 262 -2.47 0.69 15.65
C SER A 262 -3.85 1.26 15.99
N LEU A 263 -4.48 1.99 15.07
CA LEU A 263 -5.84 2.51 15.25
C LEU A 263 -6.86 1.36 15.43
N MET A 264 -6.77 0.29 14.63
CA MET A 264 -7.64 -0.89 14.77
C MET A 264 -7.46 -1.62 16.10
N LYS A 265 -6.28 -1.51 16.72
CA LYS A 265 -6.02 -2.05 18.07
C LYS A 265 -6.47 -1.12 19.20
N GLY A 266 -6.87 0.11 18.87
CA GLY A 266 -7.36 1.11 19.80
C GLY A 266 -6.30 2.07 20.32
N ASP A 267 -5.13 2.14 19.69
CA ASP A 267 -4.19 3.21 20.02
C ASP A 267 -4.80 4.57 19.61
N PRO A 268 -4.65 5.62 20.42
CA PRO A 268 -5.02 6.98 20.02
C PRO A 268 -4.22 7.43 18.80
N LEU A 269 -4.78 8.36 18.00
CA LEU A 269 -4.18 8.84 16.75
C LEU A 269 -2.70 9.25 16.92
N VAL A 270 -2.39 10.06 17.92
CA VAL A 270 -1.02 10.54 18.17
C VAL A 270 -0.05 9.38 18.41
N LYS A 271 -0.46 8.40 19.23
CA LYS A 271 0.36 7.22 19.54
C LYS A 271 0.56 6.33 18.32
N ALA A 272 -0.49 6.11 17.52
CA ALA A 272 -0.40 5.37 16.25
C ALA A 272 0.58 6.05 15.29
N HIS A 273 0.52 7.38 15.22
CA HIS A 273 1.39 8.19 14.39
C HIS A 273 2.86 8.15 14.85
N GLU A 274 3.14 8.32 16.15
CA GLU A 274 4.49 8.18 16.72
C GLU A 274 5.11 6.82 16.43
N LYS A 275 4.33 5.75 16.57
CA LYS A 275 4.78 4.40 16.21
C LYS A 275 5.11 4.29 14.73
N ALA A 276 4.29 4.85 13.86
CA ALA A 276 4.47 4.77 12.40
C ALA A 276 5.72 5.53 11.92
N VAL A 277 5.97 6.75 12.40
CA VAL A 277 7.18 7.49 12.02
C VAL A 277 8.45 6.77 12.46
N ASN A 278 8.44 6.13 13.65
CA ASN A 278 9.59 5.38 14.15
C ASN A 278 9.83 4.10 13.36
N ILE A 279 8.78 3.35 13.00
CA ILE A 279 8.88 2.13 12.20
C ILE A 279 9.35 2.45 10.78
N ALA A 280 8.78 3.47 10.14
CA ALA A 280 9.20 3.88 8.80
C ALA A 280 10.67 4.34 8.78
N ALA A 281 11.10 5.08 9.79
CA ALA A 281 12.50 5.47 9.97
C ALA A 281 13.42 4.24 10.14
N TYR A 282 13.01 3.24 10.94
CA TYR A 282 13.73 1.99 11.07
C TYR A 282 13.82 1.24 9.73
N VAL A 283 12.72 1.14 8.99
CA VAL A 283 12.70 0.49 7.66
C VAL A 283 13.73 1.13 6.74
N CYS A 284 13.88 2.45 6.75
CA CYS A 284 14.89 3.16 5.95
C CYS A 284 16.34 2.76 6.30
N THR A 285 16.61 2.18 7.47
CA THR A 285 17.94 1.67 7.84
C THR A 285 18.21 0.24 7.38
N GLN A 286 17.22 -0.42 6.78
CA GLN A 286 17.27 -1.82 6.39
C GLN A 286 17.34 -1.99 4.88
N LYS A 287 17.72 -3.18 4.40
CA LYS A 287 17.69 -3.51 2.96
C LYS A 287 16.33 -4.08 2.57
N GLY A 288 15.73 -3.49 1.55
CA GLY A 288 14.46 -3.94 0.95
C GLY A 288 13.23 -3.59 1.79
N ALA A 289 12.06 -3.79 1.21
CA ALA A 289 10.79 -3.27 1.70
C ALA A 289 10.17 -4.06 2.88
N MET A 290 10.64 -5.27 3.15
CA MET A 290 10.05 -6.18 4.14
C MET A 290 11.08 -6.62 5.21
N PRO A 291 11.73 -5.68 5.94
CA PRO A 291 12.61 -6.06 7.04
C PRO A 291 11.80 -6.53 8.25
N GLU A 292 12.41 -7.39 9.08
CA GLU A 292 11.84 -7.72 10.39
C GLU A 292 11.92 -6.52 11.32
N ILE A 293 10.81 -6.16 11.93
CA ILE A 293 10.72 -5.05 12.88
C ILE A 293 11.01 -5.58 14.29
N PRO A 294 12.01 -5.03 15.01
CA PRO A 294 12.27 -5.43 16.39
C PRO A 294 11.05 -5.22 17.29
N TYR A 295 10.85 -6.16 18.21
CA TYR A 295 9.65 -6.22 19.06
C TYR A 295 9.39 -4.95 19.89
N ASN A 296 10.46 -4.24 20.27
CA ASN A 296 10.37 -2.99 21.01
C ASN A 296 9.75 -1.81 20.21
N PHE A 297 9.70 -1.91 18.87
CA PHE A 297 8.99 -0.93 18.04
C PHE A 297 7.49 -1.25 17.91
N ILE A 298 7.11 -2.51 18.15
CA ILE A 298 5.74 -2.99 17.93
C ILE A 298 4.88 -2.83 19.19
N LYS A 299 5.49 -2.86 20.36
CA LYS A 299 4.83 -2.61 21.65
C LYS A 299 4.63 -1.14 21.92
#